data_8718d50390cc9d3e14e53a432d36f857
#
_entry.id   8718d50390cc9d3e14e53a432d36f857
#
_cell.length_a   1.000
_cell.length_b   1.000
_cell.length_c   1.000
_cell.angle_alpha   90.00
_cell.angle_beta   90.00
_cell.angle_gamma   90.00
#
_symmetry.space_group_name_H-M   'P 1'
#
loop_
_entity.id
_entity.type
_entity.pdbx_description
1 polymer ?
#
loop_
_entity_poly.entity_id
_entity_poly.type
_entity_poly.pdbx_seq_one_letter_code
_entity_poly.pdbx_strand_id
1 'polypeptide(L)'
;MPLDPRKLSSFILILLAIGSYASLQIGHVKIDFFAAIISPLYGEATPDAIILWDLRMPRTLMCLIVGFGLGMAGAGLQGFLRNPLAEPSVVGISSAAALGAVLSIGLGFSAFGLYYTPAFSLGFAAVASWALIKLTSRAVNKHSVILIGVGISSLSGAFTTLMLSLSENPFAINEIVFWMLGSVTDVSYHHVLMSAPLVTLGSFFLLRAANGLDLLTLGEETAASIGANIPKLRRDILIGTALTVGSITSVVGIVGFVGLVTPHIVRPFVKHEPGKTLIWTPPIAALLVLISDITIRLLPTASEIKLGVLTALLGTPFFLYLVSKQRD
;
A
#
# COMPACT_ATOMS: atom_id res chain seq x y z
N MET A 1 -5.29 -18.55 -22.80
CA MET A 1 -6.40 -19.42 -22.34
C MET A 1 -6.78 -18.91 -20.94
N PRO A 2 -7.99 -18.41 -20.69
CA PRO A 2 -8.37 -17.93 -19.35
C PRO A 2 -8.40 -19.14 -18.42
N LEU A 3 -7.64 -19.02 -17.32
CA LEU A 3 -7.67 -20.03 -16.28
C LEU A 3 -9.05 -20.06 -15.62
N ASP A 4 -9.54 -21.24 -15.28
CA ASP A 4 -10.75 -21.41 -14.46
C ASP A 4 -10.58 -20.59 -13.18
N PRO A 5 -11.52 -19.69 -12.83
CA PRO A 5 -11.42 -18.84 -11.64
C PRO A 5 -11.12 -19.62 -10.35
N ARG A 6 -11.65 -20.85 -10.23
CA ARG A 6 -11.40 -21.72 -9.08
C ARG A 6 -9.96 -22.22 -9.03
N LYS A 7 -9.39 -22.59 -10.18
CA LYS A 7 -7.98 -23.03 -10.27
C LYS A 7 -7.03 -21.87 -10.01
N LEU A 8 -7.36 -20.68 -10.49
CA LEU A 8 -6.56 -19.47 -10.25
C LEU A 8 -6.57 -19.10 -8.77
N SER A 9 -7.73 -19.12 -8.08
CA SER A 9 -7.82 -18.84 -6.66
C SER A 9 -7.01 -19.82 -5.82
N SER A 10 -7.16 -21.12 -6.08
CA SER A 10 -6.41 -22.15 -5.36
C SER A 10 -4.90 -21.99 -5.56
N PHE A 11 -4.46 -21.70 -6.76
CA PHE A 11 -3.04 -21.49 -7.09
C PHE A 11 -2.47 -20.27 -6.33
N ILE A 12 -3.17 -19.14 -6.32
CA ILE A 12 -2.74 -17.94 -5.62
C ILE A 12 -2.70 -18.16 -4.11
N LEU A 13 -3.70 -18.84 -3.53
CA LEU A 13 -3.72 -19.17 -2.11
C LEU A 13 -2.55 -20.07 -1.71
N ILE A 14 -2.22 -21.07 -2.54
CA ILE A 14 -1.05 -21.94 -2.32
C ILE A 14 0.24 -21.11 -2.36
N LEU A 15 0.40 -20.21 -3.33
CA LEU A 15 1.58 -19.34 -3.42
C LEU A 15 1.69 -18.40 -2.22
N LEU A 16 0.58 -17.83 -1.74
CA LEU A 16 0.56 -17.00 -0.53
C LEU A 16 0.93 -17.81 0.70
N ALA A 17 0.43 -19.03 0.84
CA ALA A 17 0.77 -19.91 1.95
C ALA A 17 2.26 -20.26 1.93
N ILE A 18 2.81 -20.63 0.76
CA ILE A 18 4.24 -20.91 0.59
C ILE A 18 5.08 -19.66 0.88
N GLY A 19 4.69 -18.51 0.33
CA GLY A 19 5.40 -17.23 0.55
C GLY A 19 5.39 -16.81 2.01
N SER A 20 4.25 -16.96 2.70
CA SER A 20 4.14 -16.66 4.13
C SER A 20 4.99 -17.62 4.96
N TYR A 21 4.95 -18.92 4.67
CA TYR A 21 5.81 -19.90 5.32
C TYR A 21 7.30 -19.58 5.10
N ALA A 22 7.70 -19.29 3.87
CA ALA A 22 9.08 -18.89 3.55
C ALA A 22 9.48 -17.60 4.31
N SER A 23 8.60 -16.61 4.41
CA SER A 23 8.81 -15.39 5.18
C SER A 23 9.05 -15.66 6.67
N LEU A 24 8.38 -16.65 7.24
CA LEU A 24 8.57 -17.06 8.65
C LEU A 24 9.87 -17.83 8.87
N GLN A 25 10.32 -18.59 7.87
CA GLN A 25 11.56 -19.38 7.94
C GLN A 25 12.81 -18.56 7.68
N ILE A 26 12.77 -17.66 6.67
CA ILE A 26 13.93 -16.93 6.18
C ILE A 26 14.19 -15.69 7.05
N GLY A 27 15.44 -15.53 7.51
CA GLY A 27 15.93 -14.39 8.28
C GLY A 27 17.39 -14.55 8.61
N HIS A 28 18.03 -13.50 9.13
CA HIS A 28 19.47 -13.49 9.44
C HIS A 28 19.85 -14.54 10.51
N VAL A 29 18.92 -14.83 11.42
CA VAL A 29 19.11 -15.86 12.47
C VAL A 29 18.37 -17.12 12.05
N LYS A 30 19.04 -18.27 12.07
CA LYS A 30 18.38 -19.57 11.88
C LYS A 30 17.65 -19.95 13.17
N ILE A 31 16.41 -20.34 13.06
CA ILE A 31 15.56 -20.80 14.17
C ILE A 31 15.10 -22.23 13.94
N ASP A 32 14.88 -22.95 15.02
CA ASP A 32 14.12 -24.20 14.97
C ASP A 32 12.62 -23.84 14.94
N PHE A 33 12.03 -23.91 13.74
CA PHE A 33 10.66 -23.50 13.50
C PHE A 33 9.65 -24.35 14.29
N PHE A 34 9.88 -25.66 14.41
CA PHE A 34 8.97 -26.54 15.15
C PHE A 34 9.05 -26.27 16.65
N ALA A 35 10.27 -26.12 17.18
CA ALA A 35 10.47 -25.75 18.58
C ALA A 35 9.84 -24.38 18.89
N ALA A 36 10.02 -23.40 17.98
CA ALA A 36 9.46 -22.04 18.12
C ALA A 36 7.93 -22.00 18.13
N ILE A 37 7.25 -22.90 17.41
CA ILE A 37 5.79 -23.01 17.45
C ILE A 37 5.30 -23.67 18.73
N ILE A 38 6.00 -24.69 19.19
CA ILE A 38 5.51 -25.57 20.26
C ILE A 38 5.85 -25.00 21.64
N SER A 39 7.02 -24.38 21.84
CA SER A 39 7.50 -23.90 23.14
C SER A 39 6.51 -22.98 23.89
N PRO A 40 5.77 -22.04 23.24
CA PRO A 40 4.78 -21.21 23.93
C PRO A 40 3.61 -22.01 24.51
N LEU A 41 3.27 -23.19 23.93
CA LEU A 41 2.22 -24.08 24.43
C LEU A 41 2.60 -24.72 25.78
N TYR A 42 3.91 -24.83 26.06
CA TYR A 42 4.45 -25.31 27.33
C TYR A 42 4.83 -24.18 28.30
N GLY A 43 4.51 -22.93 27.95
CA GLY A 43 4.85 -21.73 28.75
C GLY A 43 6.34 -21.35 28.69
N GLU A 44 7.09 -21.85 27.70
CA GLU A 44 8.52 -21.59 27.55
C GLU A 44 8.72 -20.45 26.53
N ALA A 45 9.35 -19.35 26.96
CA ALA A 45 9.77 -18.25 26.08
C ALA A 45 11.19 -18.55 25.55
N THR A 46 11.31 -19.46 24.58
CA THR A 46 12.60 -19.72 23.92
C THR A 46 12.98 -18.56 22.99
N PRO A 47 14.28 -18.28 22.75
CA PRO A 47 14.73 -17.26 21.79
C PRO A 47 14.11 -17.45 20.39
N ASP A 48 13.97 -18.69 19.95
CA ASP A 48 13.37 -19.02 18.65
C ASP A 48 11.89 -18.66 18.61
N ALA A 49 11.15 -18.86 19.71
CA ALA A 49 9.75 -18.46 19.81
C ALA A 49 9.59 -16.93 19.76
N ILE A 50 10.44 -16.19 20.47
CA ILE A 50 10.44 -14.72 20.44
C ILE A 50 10.71 -14.22 19.01
N ILE A 51 11.73 -14.78 18.33
CA ILE A 51 12.03 -14.39 16.94
C ILE A 51 10.86 -14.70 16.01
N LEU A 52 10.23 -15.86 16.14
CA LEU A 52 9.11 -16.25 15.28
C LEU A 52 7.88 -15.39 15.54
N TRP A 53 7.43 -15.31 16.80
CA TRP A 53 6.15 -14.70 17.14
C TRP A 53 6.23 -13.18 17.22
N ASP A 54 7.27 -12.60 17.83
CA ASP A 54 7.32 -11.15 18.08
C ASP A 54 7.99 -10.35 16.98
N LEU A 55 8.84 -10.99 16.13
CA LEU A 55 9.53 -10.30 15.05
C LEU A 55 9.03 -10.72 13.66
N ARG A 56 9.03 -12.03 13.35
CA ARG A 56 8.74 -12.49 11.98
C ARG A 56 7.24 -12.50 11.66
N MET A 57 6.41 -12.90 12.62
CA MET A 57 4.97 -12.99 12.41
C MET A 57 4.34 -11.60 12.13
N PRO A 58 4.58 -10.55 12.97
CA PRO A 58 4.04 -9.21 12.67
C PRO A 58 4.57 -8.65 11.35
N ARG A 59 5.84 -8.87 11.02
CA ARG A 59 6.46 -8.45 9.76
C ARG A 59 5.78 -9.12 8.56
N THR A 60 5.56 -10.44 8.62
CA THR A 60 4.88 -11.19 7.56
C THR A 60 3.43 -10.73 7.39
N LEU A 61 2.69 -10.56 8.49
CA LEU A 61 1.32 -10.04 8.46
C LEU A 61 1.27 -8.63 7.86
N MET A 62 2.22 -7.77 8.22
CA MET A 62 2.27 -6.41 7.66
C MET A 62 2.59 -6.43 6.16
N CYS A 63 3.49 -7.29 5.68
CA CYS A 63 3.74 -7.47 4.25
C CYS A 63 2.46 -7.84 3.49
N LEU A 64 1.65 -8.76 4.05
CA LEU A 64 0.36 -9.12 3.48
C LEU A 64 -0.62 -7.94 3.43
N ILE A 65 -0.74 -7.19 4.53
CA ILE A 65 -1.61 -6.01 4.64
C ILE A 65 -1.19 -4.91 3.67
N VAL A 66 0.11 -4.62 3.59
CA VAL A 66 0.69 -3.60 2.69
C VAL A 66 0.41 -3.97 1.24
N GLY A 67 0.75 -5.19 0.84
CA GLY A 67 0.52 -5.63 -0.53
C GLY A 67 -0.96 -5.64 -0.89
N PHE A 68 -1.78 -6.23 -0.02
CA PHE A 68 -3.24 -6.30 -0.22
C PHE A 68 -3.86 -4.90 -0.39
N GLY A 69 -3.57 -3.98 0.53
CA GLY A 69 -4.16 -2.64 0.51
C GLY A 69 -3.67 -1.79 -0.65
N LEU A 70 -2.35 -1.75 -0.92
CA LEU A 70 -1.78 -0.98 -2.03
C LEU A 70 -2.22 -1.53 -3.38
N GLY A 71 -2.25 -2.86 -3.55
CA GLY A 71 -2.73 -3.49 -4.77
C GLY A 71 -4.19 -3.16 -5.05
N MET A 72 -5.06 -3.23 -4.03
CA MET A 72 -6.47 -2.90 -4.17
C MET A 72 -6.70 -1.42 -4.47
N ALA A 73 -6.02 -0.52 -3.76
CA ALA A 73 -6.11 0.92 -4.00
C ALA A 73 -5.62 1.29 -5.41
N GLY A 74 -4.51 0.69 -5.86
CA GLY A 74 -3.99 0.88 -7.21
C GLY A 74 -4.96 0.41 -8.28
N ALA A 75 -5.50 -0.81 -8.16
CA ALA A 75 -6.49 -1.34 -9.10
C ALA A 75 -7.77 -0.48 -9.16
N GLY A 76 -8.26 -0.03 -7.99
CA GLY A 76 -9.42 0.85 -7.89
C GLY A 76 -9.20 2.20 -8.57
N LEU A 77 -8.06 2.85 -8.31
CA LEU A 77 -7.71 4.13 -8.94
C LEU A 77 -7.51 4.01 -10.46
N GLN A 78 -6.81 2.96 -10.92
CA GLN A 78 -6.59 2.72 -12.35
C GLN A 78 -7.91 2.48 -13.08
N GLY A 79 -8.84 1.72 -12.48
CA GLY A 79 -10.18 1.51 -13.04
C GLY A 79 -10.99 2.81 -13.08
N PHE A 80 -11.00 3.56 -11.99
CA PHE A 80 -11.75 4.81 -11.88
C PHE A 80 -11.23 5.91 -12.82
N LEU A 81 -9.92 6.14 -12.84
CA LEU A 81 -9.31 7.16 -13.69
C LEU A 81 -9.19 6.70 -15.16
N ARG A 82 -9.47 5.42 -15.43
CA ARG A 82 -9.29 4.81 -16.75
C ARG A 82 -7.87 5.08 -17.28
N ASN A 83 -6.92 5.07 -16.36
CA ASN A 83 -5.52 5.31 -16.62
C ASN A 83 -4.70 4.19 -15.99
N PRO A 84 -4.01 3.36 -16.79
CA PRO A 84 -3.21 2.26 -16.28
C PRO A 84 -2.01 2.71 -15.45
N LEU A 85 -1.63 3.97 -15.52
CA LEU A 85 -0.50 4.58 -14.81
C LEU A 85 -0.92 5.26 -13.50
N ALA A 86 -2.21 5.18 -13.12
CA ALA A 86 -2.69 5.76 -11.89
C ALA A 86 -2.15 4.97 -10.69
N GLU A 87 -1.59 5.69 -9.74
CA GLU A 87 -1.06 5.18 -8.48
C GLU A 87 -1.54 6.06 -7.32
N PRO A 88 -1.69 5.51 -6.09
CA PRO A 88 -2.09 6.29 -4.93
C PRO A 88 -1.22 7.52 -4.63
N SER A 89 0.07 7.47 -4.95
CA SER A 89 1.01 8.57 -4.80
C SER A 89 0.63 9.77 -5.69
N VAL A 90 0.11 9.53 -6.90
CA VAL A 90 -0.30 10.58 -7.84
C VAL A 90 -1.55 11.32 -7.34
N VAL A 91 -2.39 10.67 -6.53
CA VAL A 91 -3.61 11.27 -5.98
C VAL A 91 -3.32 12.13 -4.73
N GLY A 92 -2.07 12.13 -4.24
CA GLY A 92 -1.60 13.00 -3.16
C GLY A 92 -1.87 12.48 -1.75
N ILE A 93 -2.56 11.36 -1.59
CA ILE A 93 -2.91 10.79 -0.27
C ILE A 93 -1.66 10.32 0.46
N SER A 94 -0.77 9.56 -0.21
CA SER A 94 0.49 9.09 0.38
C SER A 94 1.41 10.26 0.76
N SER A 95 1.50 11.29 -0.11
CA SER A 95 2.34 12.47 0.15
C SER A 95 1.85 13.27 1.35
N ALA A 96 0.52 13.42 1.50
CA ALA A 96 -0.08 14.08 2.64
C ALA A 96 0.12 13.26 3.93
N ALA A 97 -0.05 11.94 3.87
CA ALA A 97 0.24 11.04 4.99
C ALA A 97 1.71 11.17 5.43
N ALA A 98 2.63 11.20 4.47
CA ALA A 98 4.05 11.40 4.72
C ALA A 98 4.33 12.76 5.40
N LEU A 99 3.73 13.84 4.92
CA LEU A 99 3.84 15.15 5.57
C LEU A 99 3.37 15.10 7.03
N GLY A 100 2.25 14.42 7.32
CA GLY A 100 1.77 14.25 8.68
C GLY A 100 2.80 13.56 9.58
N ALA A 101 3.43 12.49 9.12
CA ALA A 101 4.50 11.81 9.86
C ALA A 101 5.73 12.70 10.04
N VAL A 102 6.16 13.40 8.99
CA VAL A 102 7.29 14.35 9.04
C VAL A 102 7.05 15.45 10.06
N LEU A 103 5.83 15.99 10.11
CA LEU A 103 5.47 16.99 11.13
C LEU A 103 5.49 16.41 12.55
N SER A 104 5.00 15.17 12.73
CA SER A 104 5.06 14.51 14.04
C SER A 104 6.49 14.32 14.53
N ILE A 105 7.38 13.83 13.66
CA ILE A 105 8.78 13.59 13.99
C ILE A 105 9.53 14.93 14.15
N GLY A 106 9.40 15.83 13.18
CA GLY A 106 10.12 17.11 13.17
C GLY A 106 9.77 18.05 14.30
N LEU A 107 8.51 18.02 14.78
CA LEU A 107 8.04 18.80 15.93
C LEU A 107 8.19 18.05 17.27
N GLY A 108 8.76 16.83 17.26
CA GLY A 108 9.01 16.03 18.45
C GLY A 108 7.81 15.31 19.04
N PHE A 109 6.65 15.29 18.36
CA PHE A 109 5.48 14.57 18.84
C PHE A 109 5.68 13.05 18.85
N SER A 110 6.57 12.50 18.00
CA SER A 110 6.94 11.07 17.99
C SER A 110 7.47 10.59 19.34
N ALA A 111 8.11 11.48 20.12
CA ALA A 111 8.64 11.17 21.44
C ALA A 111 7.56 10.91 22.51
N PHE A 112 6.32 11.36 22.30
CA PHE A 112 5.23 11.14 23.27
C PHE A 112 4.60 9.74 23.18
N GLY A 113 4.92 8.96 22.15
CA GLY A 113 4.51 7.56 22.06
C GLY A 113 4.23 7.06 20.65
N LEU A 114 4.08 5.74 20.55
CA LEU A 114 3.94 4.98 19.30
C LEU A 114 2.79 5.45 18.38
N TYR A 115 1.73 6.02 18.93
CA TYR A 115 0.52 6.36 18.19
C TYR A 115 0.53 7.75 17.57
N TYR A 116 1.45 8.65 17.97
CA TYR A 116 1.44 10.05 17.52
C TYR A 116 1.77 10.16 16.03
N THR A 117 2.85 9.54 15.56
CA THR A 117 3.23 9.59 14.15
C THR A 117 2.15 8.97 13.23
N PRO A 118 1.60 7.77 13.52
CA PRO A 118 0.46 7.25 12.78
C PRO A 118 -0.79 8.15 12.81
N ALA A 119 -1.11 8.77 13.95
CA ALA A 119 -2.28 9.64 14.07
C ALA A 119 -2.15 10.90 13.20
N PHE A 120 -0.99 11.57 13.24
CA PHE A 120 -0.69 12.70 12.36
C PHE A 120 -0.76 12.31 10.89
N SER A 121 -0.13 11.21 10.52
CA SER A 121 -0.13 10.70 9.16
C SER A 121 -1.55 10.42 8.65
N LEU A 122 -2.37 9.68 9.42
CA LEU A 122 -3.77 9.41 9.10
C LEU A 122 -4.62 10.69 9.04
N GLY A 123 -4.40 11.63 9.95
CA GLY A 123 -5.09 12.92 9.97
C GLY A 123 -4.86 13.71 8.67
N PHE A 124 -3.60 13.80 8.22
CA PHE A 124 -3.25 14.47 6.97
C PHE A 124 -3.77 13.72 5.74
N ALA A 125 -3.73 12.38 5.73
CA ALA A 125 -4.35 11.58 4.69
C ALA A 125 -5.87 11.82 4.60
N ALA A 126 -6.55 11.92 5.74
CA ALA A 126 -7.98 12.21 5.82
C ALA A 126 -8.31 13.61 5.30
N VAL A 127 -7.50 14.63 5.67
CA VAL A 127 -7.64 16.01 5.18
C VAL A 127 -7.45 16.07 3.66
N ALA A 128 -6.42 15.41 3.13
CA ALA A 128 -6.17 15.34 1.69
C ALA A 128 -7.34 14.68 0.95
N SER A 129 -7.86 13.58 1.48
CA SER A 129 -9.00 12.88 0.89
C SER A 129 -10.28 13.70 0.92
N TRP A 130 -10.54 14.38 2.04
CA TRP A 130 -11.66 15.30 2.16
C TRP A 130 -11.54 16.44 1.13
N ALA A 131 -10.35 17.04 0.99
CA ALA A 131 -10.09 18.08 0.01
C ALA A 131 -10.31 17.56 -1.43
N LEU A 132 -9.79 16.37 -1.75
CA LEU A 132 -10.02 15.71 -3.04
C LEU A 132 -11.52 15.54 -3.32
N ILE A 133 -12.27 14.94 -2.39
CA ILE A 133 -13.72 14.71 -2.55
C ILE A 133 -14.44 16.04 -2.75
N LYS A 134 -14.15 17.06 -1.94
CA LYS A 134 -14.82 18.34 -1.98
C LYS A 134 -14.51 19.13 -3.26
N LEU A 135 -13.25 19.18 -3.67
CA LEU A 135 -12.81 19.92 -4.85
C LEU A 135 -13.24 19.24 -6.14
N THR A 136 -13.28 17.89 -6.15
CA THR A 136 -13.73 17.14 -7.32
C THR A 136 -15.25 17.01 -7.42
N SER A 137 -16.01 17.29 -6.35
CA SER A 137 -17.49 17.23 -6.38
C SER A 137 -18.12 18.24 -7.36
N ARG A 138 -17.44 19.35 -7.60
CA ARG A 138 -17.87 20.41 -8.53
C ARG A 138 -17.26 20.25 -9.93
N ALA A 139 -16.28 19.38 -10.11
CA ALA A 139 -15.58 19.18 -11.36
C ALA A 139 -16.16 17.96 -12.10
N VAL A 140 -16.56 18.18 -13.34
CA VAL A 140 -17.18 17.15 -14.18
C VAL A 140 -16.13 16.15 -14.72
N ASN A 141 -14.83 16.45 -14.64
CA ASN A 141 -13.78 15.70 -15.32
C ASN A 141 -12.87 14.90 -14.38
N LYS A 142 -12.58 13.63 -14.75
CA LYS A 142 -11.57 12.78 -14.11
C LYS A 142 -10.16 13.39 -14.07
N HIS A 143 -9.80 14.23 -15.02
CA HIS A 143 -8.53 14.97 -15.05
C HIS A 143 -8.37 15.89 -13.83
N SER A 144 -9.48 16.41 -13.29
CA SER A 144 -9.45 17.25 -12.08
C SER A 144 -8.95 16.49 -10.85
N VAL A 145 -9.24 15.18 -10.73
CA VAL A 145 -8.74 14.34 -9.61
C VAL A 145 -7.22 14.26 -9.65
N ILE A 146 -6.64 14.04 -10.83
CA ILE A 146 -5.19 13.96 -11.02
C ILE A 146 -4.54 15.32 -10.74
N LEU A 147 -5.08 16.42 -11.32
CA LEU A 147 -4.51 17.76 -11.14
C LEU A 147 -4.52 18.19 -9.66
N ILE A 148 -5.64 17.97 -8.96
CA ILE A 148 -5.76 18.30 -7.54
C ILE A 148 -4.81 17.40 -6.74
N GLY A 149 -4.71 16.11 -7.07
CA GLY A 149 -3.78 15.18 -6.45
C GLY A 149 -2.32 15.61 -6.59
N VAL A 150 -1.91 16.01 -7.80
CA VAL A 150 -0.57 16.57 -8.05
C VAL A 150 -0.34 17.84 -7.23
N GLY A 151 -1.34 18.74 -7.14
CA GLY A 151 -1.27 19.93 -6.30
C GLY A 151 -1.07 19.60 -4.82
N ILE A 152 -1.82 18.61 -4.28
CA ILE A 152 -1.68 18.14 -2.90
C ILE A 152 -0.29 17.53 -2.70
N SER A 153 0.19 16.70 -3.64
CA SER A 153 1.52 16.08 -3.56
C SER A 153 2.62 17.13 -3.55
N SER A 154 2.54 18.12 -4.45
CA SER A 154 3.54 19.19 -4.55
C SER A 154 3.57 20.05 -3.29
N LEU A 155 2.40 20.41 -2.74
CA LEU A 155 2.30 21.18 -1.51
C LEU A 155 2.84 20.39 -0.32
N SER A 156 2.48 19.11 -0.20
CA SER A 156 2.99 18.21 0.85
C SER A 156 4.51 18.06 0.76
N GLY A 157 5.05 17.90 -0.46
CA GLY A 157 6.49 17.84 -0.70
C GLY A 157 7.21 19.13 -0.31
N ALA A 158 6.65 20.29 -0.65
CA ALA A 158 7.21 21.58 -0.27
C ALA A 158 7.26 21.76 1.26
N PHE A 159 6.18 21.42 1.98
CA PHE A 159 6.17 21.47 3.44
C PHE A 159 7.12 20.45 4.08
N THR A 160 7.24 19.25 3.50
CA THR A 160 8.23 18.25 3.94
C THR A 160 9.64 18.79 3.82
N THR A 161 9.99 19.38 2.66
CA THR A 161 11.30 19.99 2.44
C THR A 161 11.55 21.17 3.36
N LEU A 162 10.52 22.00 3.62
CA LEU A 162 10.59 23.10 4.57
C LEU A 162 10.91 22.58 5.98
N MET A 163 10.22 21.54 6.44
CA MET A 163 10.47 20.93 7.75
C MET A 163 11.90 20.40 7.87
N LEU A 164 12.41 19.71 6.83
CA LEU A 164 13.79 19.24 6.80
C LEU A 164 14.79 20.39 6.84
N SER A 165 14.51 21.49 6.14
CA SER A 165 15.38 22.68 6.08
C SER A 165 15.41 23.46 7.39
N LEU A 166 14.31 23.46 8.14
CA LEU A 166 14.19 24.16 9.42
C LEU A 166 14.59 23.30 10.63
N SER A 167 14.81 22.01 10.43
CA SER A 167 15.17 21.10 11.52
C SER A 167 16.62 21.29 11.92
N GLU A 168 16.85 21.68 13.19
CA GLU A 168 18.18 21.79 13.79
C GLU A 168 18.69 20.45 14.35
N ASN A 169 17.82 19.44 14.47
CA ASN A 169 18.14 18.14 15.05
C ASN A 169 18.52 17.12 13.96
N PRO A 170 19.80 16.74 13.81
CA PRO A 170 20.23 15.75 12.82
C PRO A 170 19.59 14.36 12.99
N PHE A 171 19.23 13.99 14.23
CA PHE A 171 18.58 12.69 14.50
C PHE A 171 17.16 12.68 13.96
N ALA A 172 16.40 13.78 14.13
CA ALA A 172 15.06 13.90 13.54
C ALA A 172 15.11 13.88 12.01
N ILE A 173 16.10 14.53 11.38
CA ILE A 173 16.29 14.49 9.94
C ILE A 173 16.53 13.05 9.46
N ASN A 174 17.44 12.31 10.12
CA ASN A 174 17.70 10.92 9.79
C ASN A 174 16.45 10.03 9.97
N GLU A 175 15.71 10.19 11.08
CA GLU A 175 14.47 9.46 11.34
C GLU A 175 13.44 9.71 10.24
N ILE A 176 13.24 10.98 9.84
CA ILE A 176 12.33 11.35 8.74
C ILE A 176 12.76 10.67 7.43
N VAL A 177 14.04 10.75 7.07
CA VAL A 177 14.56 10.16 5.83
C VAL A 177 14.36 8.65 5.82
N PHE A 178 14.72 7.96 6.90
CA PHE A 178 14.54 6.51 7.00
C PHE A 178 13.06 6.11 6.98
N TRP A 179 12.20 6.89 7.63
CA TRP A 179 10.76 6.65 7.61
C TRP A 179 10.18 6.81 6.19
N MET A 180 10.62 7.86 5.45
CA MET A 180 10.16 8.09 4.08
C MET A 180 10.58 6.98 3.09
N LEU A 181 11.65 6.24 3.35
CA LEU A 181 12.09 5.13 2.50
C LEU A 181 11.18 3.90 2.56
N GLY A 182 10.27 3.85 3.52
CA GLY A 182 9.30 2.77 3.70
C GLY A 182 9.90 1.44 4.14
N SER A 183 9.46 0.90 5.29
CA SER A 183 10.02 -0.32 5.87
C SER A 183 8.99 -1.11 6.65
N VAL A 184 9.13 -2.44 6.63
CA VAL A 184 8.38 -3.38 7.47
C VAL A 184 9.25 -4.03 8.55
N THR A 185 10.47 -3.50 8.76
CA THR A 185 11.48 -4.14 9.63
C THR A 185 11.10 -4.08 11.11
N ASP A 186 10.68 -2.90 11.59
CA ASP A 186 10.42 -2.64 13.01
C ASP A 186 8.92 -2.67 13.34
N VAL A 187 8.19 -3.56 12.68
CA VAL A 187 6.74 -3.69 12.85
C VAL A 187 6.43 -4.67 13.99
N SER A 188 5.49 -4.27 14.85
CA SER A 188 4.93 -5.08 15.92
C SER A 188 3.45 -5.38 15.69
N TYR A 189 2.84 -6.22 16.54
CA TYR A 189 1.39 -6.47 16.50
C TYR A 189 0.55 -5.20 16.69
N HIS A 190 1.04 -4.20 17.43
CA HIS A 190 0.33 -2.91 17.55
C HIS A 190 0.16 -2.25 16.18
N HIS A 191 1.17 -2.26 15.34
CA HIS A 191 1.13 -1.72 13.99
C HIS A 191 0.16 -2.50 13.09
N VAL A 192 0.15 -3.84 13.22
CA VAL A 192 -0.80 -4.72 12.51
C VAL A 192 -2.23 -4.40 12.92
N LEU A 193 -2.50 -4.29 14.23
CA LEU A 193 -3.83 -3.98 14.78
C LEU A 193 -4.30 -2.56 14.42
N MET A 194 -3.40 -1.60 14.23
CA MET A 194 -3.73 -0.26 13.75
C MET A 194 -4.10 -0.28 12.26
N SER A 195 -3.38 -1.03 11.45
CA SER A 195 -3.54 -1.01 9.99
C SER A 195 -4.64 -1.93 9.50
N ALA A 196 -4.76 -3.14 10.03
CA ALA A 196 -5.68 -4.16 9.52
C ALA A 196 -7.16 -3.72 9.50
N PRO A 197 -7.73 -3.09 10.56
CA PRO A 197 -9.11 -2.64 10.53
C PRO A 197 -9.37 -1.56 9.47
N LEU A 198 -8.44 -0.60 9.33
CA LEU A 198 -8.59 0.50 8.38
C LEU A 198 -8.42 0.01 6.93
N VAL A 199 -7.47 -0.90 6.68
CA VAL A 199 -7.30 -1.54 5.37
C VAL A 199 -8.53 -2.39 5.02
N THR A 200 -9.10 -3.11 5.99
CA THR A 200 -10.32 -3.90 5.79
C THR A 200 -11.52 -3.00 5.46
N LEU A 201 -11.70 -1.92 6.21
CA LEU A 201 -12.76 -0.96 5.96
C LEU A 201 -12.57 -0.25 4.60
N GLY A 202 -11.35 0.16 4.28
CA GLY A 202 -11.02 0.75 2.98
C GLY A 202 -11.28 -0.21 1.83
N SER A 203 -10.91 -1.47 2.00
CA SER A 203 -11.18 -2.54 1.03
C SER A 203 -12.68 -2.76 0.80
N PHE A 204 -13.49 -2.66 1.84
CA PHE A 204 -14.95 -2.72 1.72
C PHE A 204 -15.49 -1.60 0.81
N PHE A 205 -15.02 -0.36 0.96
CA PHE A 205 -15.42 0.74 0.07
C PHE A 205 -14.96 0.49 -1.36
N LEU A 206 -13.74 0.01 -1.56
CA LEU A 206 -13.21 -0.31 -2.89
C LEU A 206 -13.99 -1.44 -3.56
N LEU A 207 -14.32 -2.51 -2.84
CA LEU A 207 -15.11 -3.63 -3.37
C LEU A 207 -16.53 -3.21 -3.79
N ARG A 208 -17.17 -2.29 -3.05
CA ARG A 208 -18.47 -1.73 -3.45
C ARG A 208 -18.42 -0.99 -4.78
N ALA A 209 -17.26 -0.51 -5.17
CA ALA A 209 -17.06 0.19 -6.43
C ALA A 209 -16.89 -0.75 -7.63
N ALA A 210 -16.65 -2.06 -7.43
CA ALA A 210 -16.27 -3.00 -8.49
C ALA A 210 -17.22 -2.98 -9.69
N ASN A 211 -18.53 -3.14 -9.46
CA ASN A 211 -19.53 -3.11 -10.55
C ASN A 211 -19.58 -1.74 -11.25
N GLY A 212 -19.43 -0.65 -10.48
CA GLY A 212 -19.40 0.70 -11.05
C GLY A 212 -18.17 0.93 -11.94
N LEU A 213 -17.03 0.33 -11.61
CA LEU A 213 -15.83 0.38 -12.43
C LEU A 213 -16.01 -0.35 -13.77
N ASP A 214 -16.73 -1.48 -13.79
CA ASP A 214 -17.03 -2.21 -15.02
C ASP A 214 -17.95 -1.38 -15.92
N LEU A 215 -19.00 -0.78 -15.37
CA LEU A 215 -19.89 0.11 -16.12
C LEU A 215 -19.16 1.34 -16.66
N LEU A 216 -18.17 1.87 -15.93
CA LEU A 216 -17.41 3.05 -16.32
C LEU A 216 -16.55 2.82 -17.58
N THR A 217 -16.28 1.57 -17.96
CA THR A 217 -15.57 1.24 -19.22
C THR A 217 -16.33 1.72 -20.44
N LEU A 218 -17.67 1.81 -20.37
CA LEU A 218 -18.54 2.29 -21.44
C LEU A 218 -18.53 3.82 -21.60
N GLY A 219 -17.84 4.54 -20.70
CA GLY A 219 -17.87 6.02 -20.61
C GLY A 219 -18.78 6.50 -19.49
N GLU A 220 -18.51 7.72 -18.96
CA GLU A 220 -19.24 8.25 -17.81
C GLU A 220 -20.73 8.51 -18.13
N GLU A 221 -21.03 9.08 -19.31
CA GLU A 221 -22.41 9.38 -19.74
C GLU A 221 -23.22 8.11 -19.93
N THR A 222 -22.64 7.12 -20.62
CA THR A 222 -23.30 5.82 -20.84
C THR A 222 -23.47 5.07 -19.52
N ALA A 223 -22.44 5.03 -18.67
CA ALA A 223 -22.54 4.41 -17.36
C ALA A 223 -23.65 5.05 -16.51
N ALA A 224 -23.77 6.37 -16.52
CA ALA A 224 -24.80 7.09 -15.80
C ALA A 224 -26.22 6.78 -16.35
N SER A 225 -26.39 6.70 -17.68
CA SER A 225 -27.67 6.38 -18.31
C SER A 225 -28.20 4.98 -17.99
N ILE A 226 -27.28 4.02 -17.73
CA ILE A 226 -27.63 2.65 -17.32
C ILE A 226 -27.64 2.46 -15.79
N GLY A 227 -27.61 3.57 -15.02
CA GLY A 227 -27.83 3.57 -13.57
C GLY A 227 -26.58 3.60 -12.70
N ALA A 228 -25.38 3.80 -13.24
CA ALA A 228 -24.19 3.98 -12.43
C ALA A 228 -24.21 5.34 -11.69
N ASN A 229 -24.07 5.30 -10.37
CA ASN A 229 -23.94 6.53 -9.57
C ASN A 229 -22.48 6.97 -9.50
N ILE A 230 -22.04 7.79 -10.47
CA ILE A 230 -20.65 8.24 -10.60
C ILE A 230 -20.16 9.02 -9.35
N PRO A 231 -20.94 9.95 -8.74
CA PRO A 231 -20.51 10.59 -7.50
C PRO A 231 -20.27 9.62 -6.34
N LYS A 232 -21.12 8.60 -6.18
CA LYS A 232 -20.94 7.56 -5.16
C LYS A 232 -19.72 6.70 -5.45
N LEU A 233 -19.53 6.29 -6.71
CA LEU A 233 -18.36 5.53 -7.16
C LEU A 233 -17.07 6.27 -6.84
N ARG A 234 -16.98 7.56 -7.20
CA ARG A 234 -15.84 8.44 -6.90
C ARG A 234 -15.56 8.49 -5.41
N ARG A 235 -16.59 8.74 -4.60
CA ARG A 235 -16.47 8.82 -3.15
C ARG A 235 -15.97 7.50 -2.56
N ASP A 236 -16.52 6.38 -2.97
CA ASP A 236 -16.16 5.06 -2.44
C ASP A 236 -14.70 4.73 -2.81
N ILE A 237 -14.24 5.04 -4.03
CA ILE A 237 -12.83 4.88 -4.43
C ILE A 237 -11.90 5.77 -3.61
N LEU A 238 -12.21 7.07 -3.45
CA LEU A 238 -11.33 8.00 -2.74
C LEU A 238 -11.26 7.69 -1.23
N ILE A 239 -12.40 7.38 -0.59
CA ILE A 239 -12.42 6.97 0.82
C ILE A 239 -11.68 5.65 1.01
N GLY A 240 -11.96 4.66 0.15
CA GLY A 240 -11.29 3.37 0.22
C GLY A 240 -9.77 3.48 0.07
N THR A 241 -9.32 4.27 -0.91
CA THR A 241 -7.88 4.55 -1.11
C THR A 241 -7.28 5.27 0.09
N ALA A 242 -7.98 6.26 0.66
CA ALA A 242 -7.48 7.01 1.81
C ALA A 242 -7.28 6.12 3.03
N LEU A 243 -8.27 5.30 3.34
CA LEU A 243 -8.23 4.37 4.47
C LEU A 243 -7.12 3.32 4.29
N THR A 244 -7.00 2.71 3.12
CA THR A 244 -5.98 1.70 2.86
C THR A 244 -4.58 2.31 2.82
N VAL A 245 -4.37 3.30 1.94
CA VAL A 245 -3.04 3.87 1.71
C VAL A 245 -2.59 4.73 2.87
N GLY A 246 -3.49 5.57 3.43
CA GLY A 246 -3.20 6.40 4.60
C GLY A 246 -2.77 5.56 5.80
N SER A 247 -3.49 4.46 6.07
CA SER A 247 -3.16 3.52 7.15
C SER A 247 -1.82 2.82 6.93
N ILE A 248 -1.55 2.32 5.73
CA ILE A 248 -0.28 1.67 5.41
C ILE A 248 0.86 2.67 5.52
N THR A 249 0.73 3.84 4.88
CA THR A 249 1.76 4.88 4.91
C THR A 249 2.04 5.35 6.34
N SER A 250 1.02 5.43 7.20
CA SER A 250 1.18 5.89 8.59
C SER A 250 2.07 4.98 9.45
N VAL A 251 2.21 3.72 9.08
CA VAL A 251 2.96 2.72 9.85
C VAL A 251 4.27 2.30 9.15
N VAL A 252 4.21 2.10 7.85
CA VAL A 252 5.32 1.53 7.07
C VAL A 252 6.10 2.60 6.31
N GLY A 253 5.58 3.82 6.22
CA GLY A 253 6.14 4.86 5.36
C GLY A 253 5.72 4.69 3.90
N ILE A 254 6.47 5.30 2.98
CA ILE A 254 6.11 5.32 1.56
C ILE A 254 6.58 4.03 0.88
N VAL A 255 5.63 3.25 0.35
CA VAL A 255 5.89 2.08 -0.50
C VAL A 255 5.21 2.32 -1.85
N GLY A 256 6.01 2.58 -2.88
CA GLY A 256 5.51 2.84 -4.23
C GLY A 256 5.54 1.61 -5.13
N PHE A 257 4.99 1.77 -6.34
CA PHE A 257 4.98 0.81 -7.44
C PHE A 257 4.15 -0.46 -7.23
N VAL A 258 3.88 -0.91 -6.02
CA VAL A 258 3.06 -2.11 -5.77
C VAL A 258 1.68 -1.96 -6.41
N GLY A 259 1.01 -0.84 -6.14
CA GLY A 259 -0.31 -0.53 -6.70
C GLY A 259 -0.30 -0.21 -8.19
N LEU A 260 0.85 0.11 -8.76
CA LEU A 260 1.01 0.37 -10.19
C LEU A 260 1.24 -0.93 -10.97
N VAL A 261 2.17 -1.75 -10.51
CA VAL A 261 2.67 -2.94 -11.22
C VAL A 261 1.67 -4.09 -11.17
N THR A 262 1.12 -4.37 -9.99
CA THR A 262 0.31 -5.58 -9.78
C THR A 262 -1.00 -5.64 -10.58
N PRO A 263 -1.77 -4.54 -10.76
CA PRO A 263 -2.93 -4.59 -11.65
C PRO A 263 -2.56 -4.92 -13.10
N HIS A 264 -1.39 -4.48 -13.55
CA HIS A 264 -0.90 -4.82 -14.91
C HIS A 264 -0.62 -6.30 -15.06
N ILE A 265 -0.04 -6.94 -14.06
CA ILE A 265 0.20 -8.40 -14.04
C ILE A 265 -1.14 -9.15 -14.10
N VAL A 266 -2.16 -8.65 -13.40
CA VAL A 266 -3.47 -9.33 -13.27
C VAL A 266 -4.35 -9.19 -14.52
N ARG A 267 -4.37 -8.02 -15.16
CA ARG A 267 -5.28 -7.69 -16.27
C ARG A 267 -5.36 -8.75 -17.38
N PRO A 268 -4.27 -9.31 -17.90
CA PRO A 268 -4.34 -10.32 -18.95
C PRO A 268 -5.11 -11.57 -18.54
N PHE A 269 -5.08 -11.93 -17.25
CA PHE A 269 -5.76 -13.14 -16.74
C PHE A 269 -7.26 -12.93 -16.51
N VAL A 270 -7.70 -11.68 -16.35
CA VAL A 270 -9.10 -11.30 -16.08
C VAL A 270 -9.76 -10.56 -17.25
N LYS A 271 -9.24 -10.71 -18.47
CA LYS A 271 -9.77 -10.07 -19.69
C LYS A 271 -9.91 -8.54 -19.59
N HIS A 272 -9.02 -7.90 -18.85
CA HIS A 272 -9.01 -6.45 -18.64
C HIS A 272 -10.28 -5.88 -17.95
N GLU A 273 -11.11 -6.72 -17.32
CA GLU A 273 -12.29 -6.27 -16.57
C GLU A 273 -11.85 -5.58 -15.28
N PRO A 274 -12.20 -4.28 -15.06
CA PRO A 274 -11.71 -3.53 -13.89
C PRO A 274 -12.19 -4.09 -12.55
N GLY A 275 -13.45 -4.53 -12.45
CA GLY A 275 -14.00 -5.13 -11.24
C GLY A 275 -13.28 -6.43 -10.88
N LYS A 276 -12.99 -7.29 -11.85
CA LYS A 276 -12.20 -8.50 -11.62
C LYS A 276 -10.74 -8.18 -11.31
N THR A 277 -10.15 -7.17 -11.98
CA THR A 277 -8.80 -6.69 -11.68
C THR A 277 -8.72 -6.25 -10.22
N LEU A 278 -9.71 -5.50 -9.72
CA LEU A 278 -9.79 -5.06 -8.33
C LEU A 278 -9.78 -6.23 -7.33
N ILE A 279 -10.46 -7.33 -7.64
CA ILE A 279 -10.57 -8.51 -6.76
C ILE A 279 -9.29 -9.35 -6.77
N TRP A 280 -8.64 -9.51 -7.92
CA TRP A 280 -7.51 -10.42 -8.09
C TRP A 280 -6.14 -9.77 -7.85
N THR A 281 -6.06 -8.44 -7.87
CA THR A 281 -4.80 -7.72 -7.64
C THR A 281 -4.29 -7.83 -6.20
N PRO A 282 -5.12 -7.71 -5.14
CA PRO A 282 -4.64 -7.71 -3.76
C PRO A 282 -3.79 -8.92 -3.37
N PRO A 283 -4.22 -10.17 -3.62
CA PRO A 283 -3.40 -11.32 -3.23
C PRO A 283 -2.08 -11.42 -4.00
N ILE A 284 -2.04 -10.99 -5.26
CA ILE A 284 -0.81 -10.97 -6.06
C ILE A 284 0.12 -9.86 -5.56
N ALA A 285 -0.43 -8.71 -5.17
CA ALA A 285 0.33 -7.63 -4.57
C ALA A 285 0.92 -8.04 -3.20
N ALA A 286 0.16 -8.76 -2.38
CA ALA A 286 0.65 -9.31 -1.12
C ALA A 286 1.84 -10.27 -1.34
N LEU A 287 1.75 -11.13 -2.35
CA LEU A 287 2.85 -12.03 -2.72
C LEU A 287 4.09 -11.25 -3.19
N LEU A 288 3.90 -10.19 -4.01
CA LEU A 288 4.99 -9.34 -4.48
C LEU A 288 5.72 -8.66 -3.31
N VAL A 289 4.99 -8.13 -2.33
CA VAL A 289 5.58 -7.50 -1.14
C VAL A 289 6.30 -8.53 -0.27
N LEU A 290 5.73 -9.73 -0.05
CA LEU A 290 6.39 -10.82 0.65
C LEU A 290 7.70 -11.23 -0.03
N ILE A 291 7.70 -11.43 -1.35
CA ILE A 291 8.91 -11.77 -2.11
C ILE A 291 9.96 -10.66 -1.99
N SER A 292 9.54 -9.40 -2.08
CA SER A 292 10.43 -8.26 -1.92
C SER A 292 11.08 -8.23 -0.54
N ASP A 293 10.30 -8.45 0.53
CA ASP A 293 10.81 -8.49 1.90
C ASP A 293 11.76 -9.68 2.14
N ILE A 294 11.41 -10.86 1.63
CA ILE A 294 12.29 -12.04 1.68
C ILE A 294 13.61 -11.76 0.95
N THR A 295 13.55 -11.13 -0.22
CA THR A 295 14.74 -10.77 -1.01
C THR A 295 15.64 -9.84 -0.22
N ILE A 296 15.10 -8.81 0.44
CA ILE A 296 15.87 -7.90 1.30
C ILE A 296 16.61 -8.66 2.38
N ARG A 297 15.93 -9.60 3.06
CA ARG A 297 16.53 -10.39 4.15
C ARG A 297 17.62 -11.38 3.69
N LEU A 298 17.61 -11.75 2.42
CA LEU A 298 18.64 -12.63 1.83
C LEU A 298 19.88 -11.87 1.33
N LEU A 299 19.77 -10.56 1.13
CA LEU A 299 20.90 -9.76 0.64
C LEU A 299 21.92 -9.53 1.77
N PRO A 300 23.21 -9.81 1.54
CA PRO A 300 24.28 -9.65 2.54
C PRO A 300 24.72 -8.17 2.62
N THR A 301 23.83 -7.29 3.08
CA THR A 301 24.12 -5.86 3.22
C THR A 301 24.40 -5.51 4.68
N ALA A 302 25.28 -4.53 4.92
CA ALA A 302 25.61 -4.06 6.26
C ALA A 302 24.42 -3.39 6.98
N SER A 303 23.50 -2.79 6.22
CA SER A 303 22.21 -2.27 6.70
C SER A 303 21.10 -2.82 5.83
N GLU A 304 19.94 -3.09 6.45
CA GLU A 304 18.78 -3.63 5.74
C GLU A 304 18.23 -2.61 4.73
N ILE A 305 18.13 -3.03 3.47
CA ILE A 305 17.54 -2.20 2.40
C ILE A 305 16.06 -1.95 2.74
N LYS A 306 15.61 -0.72 2.59
CA LYS A 306 14.21 -0.37 2.85
C LYS A 306 13.30 -0.89 1.75
N LEU A 307 12.10 -1.36 2.13
CA LEU A 307 11.14 -2.01 1.22
C LEU A 307 10.74 -1.08 0.07
N GLY A 308 10.50 0.21 0.35
CA GLY A 308 10.14 1.17 -0.68
C GLY A 308 11.23 1.38 -1.74
N VAL A 309 12.51 1.26 -1.35
CA VAL A 309 13.64 1.33 -2.30
C VAL A 309 13.63 0.13 -3.24
N LEU A 310 13.47 -1.09 -2.70
CA LEU A 310 13.45 -2.30 -3.54
C LEU A 310 12.25 -2.31 -4.48
N THR A 311 11.06 -1.95 -3.99
CA THR A 311 9.86 -1.90 -4.84
C THR A 311 9.98 -0.85 -5.94
N ALA A 312 10.64 0.29 -5.69
CA ALA A 312 10.94 1.29 -6.70
C ALA A 312 11.96 0.80 -7.74
N LEU A 313 13.02 0.13 -7.30
CA LEU A 313 14.05 -0.43 -8.19
C LEU A 313 13.50 -1.52 -9.11
N LEU A 314 12.55 -2.33 -8.65
CA LEU A 314 11.89 -3.35 -9.45
C LEU A 314 10.76 -2.76 -10.31
N GLY A 315 10.01 -1.82 -9.75
CA GLY A 315 8.83 -1.24 -10.39
C GLY A 315 9.17 -0.28 -11.52
N THR A 316 10.20 0.55 -11.37
CA THR A 316 10.56 1.57 -12.38
C THR A 316 10.97 0.95 -13.73
N PRO A 317 11.87 -0.04 -13.82
CA PRO A 317 12.21 -0.68 -15.09
C PRO A 317 10.99 -1.36 -15.73
N PHE A 318 10.17 -2.03 -14.92
CA PHE A 318 8.94 -2.65 -15.40
C PHE A 318 7.97 -1.61 -15.98
N PHE A 319 7.82 -0.48 -15.32
CA PHE A 319 7.01 0.64 -15.80
C PHE A 319 7.52 1.20 -17.13
N LEU A 320 8.83 1.45 -17.25
CA LEU A 320 9.43 1.93 -18.49
C LEU A 320 9.24 0.94 -19.65
N TYR A 321 9.37 -0.35 -19.37
CA TYR A 321 9.08 -1.41 -20.34
C TYR A 321 7.61 -1.37 -20.81
N LEU A 322 6.66 -1.20 -19.88
CA LEU A 322 5.24 -1.10 -20.22
C LEU A 322 4.93 0.11 -21.11
N VAL A 323 5.50 1.26 -20.81
CA VAL A 323 5.31 2.50 -21.59
C VAL A 323 5.90 2.36 -22.99
N SER A 324 7.07 1.73 -23.13
CA SER A 324 7.70 1.51 -24.44
C SER A 324 6.85 0.61 -25.35
N LYS A 325 6.20 -0.41 -24.77
CA LYS A 325 5.37 -1.36 -25.52
C LYS A 325 3.99 -0.81 -25.93
N GLN A 326 3.52 0.27 -25.30
CA GLN A 326 2.25 0.92 -25.68
C GLN A 326 2.39 1.86 -26.91
N ARG A 327 3.62 2.06 -27.41
CA ARG A 327 3.89 2.90 -28.59
C ARG A 327 3.88 2.13 -29.92
N ASP A 328 3.84 0.81 -29.85
CA ASP A 328 3.69 -0.11 -31.01
C ASP A 328 2.23 -0.61 -31.09
#